data_09416062cf08b7589a30f19cef83d241
#
_entry.id   09416062cf08b7589a30f19cef83d241
#
_cell.length_a   1.000
_cell.length_b   1.000
_cell.length_c   1.000
_cell.angle_alpha   90.00
_cell.angle_beta   90.00
_cell.angle_gamma   90.00
#
_symmetry.space_group_name_H-M   'P 1'
#
loop_
_entity.id
_entity.type
_entity.pdbx_description
1 polymer ?
#
loop_
_entity_poly.entity_id
_entity_poly.type
_entity_poly.pdbx_seq_one_letter_code
_entity_poly.pdbx_strand_id
1 'polypeptide(L)'
;MGREIMRHAFVAAGLLAAALGACVERKPATVAFSTEEAAFIKKGGTGIITGHAFRTKASGVVVNAAGQVVRLIPATGFARERFANLYGRGKYIPHAAYPREDAVDPAYSDYSRTTKAEANGRFVFHNVAPGTYYLTTQVIWGDEAAFSREGGSVYDTVTLTGKETEPVHVILSGN
;
A
#
# COMPACT_ATOMS: atom_id res chain seq x y z
N MET A 1 -65.41 21.42 43.81
CA MET A 1 -65.15 20.10 43.20
C MET A 1 -64.36 20.30 41.93
N GLY A 2 -63.04 20.43 42.05
CA GLY A 2 -62.13 20.65 40.92
C GLY A 2 -61.23 19.43 40.81
N ARG A 3 -61.20 18.81 39.68
CA ARG A 3 -60.27 17.72 39.36
C ARG A 3 -59.09 18.32 38.58
N GLU A 4 -57.96 18.38 39.24
CA GLU A 4 -56.67 18.71 38.59
C GLU A 4 -56.25 17.52 37.69
N ILE A 5 -56.04 17.81 36.41
CA ILE A 5 -55.47 16.89 35.44
C ILE A 5 -53.95 17.17 35.38
N MET A 6 -53.18 16.25 35.95
CA MET A 6 -51.72 16.29 35.98
C MET A 6 -51.20 15.90 34.58
N ARG A 7 -50.65 16.87 33.85
CA ARG A 7 -50.00 16.66 32.53
C ARG A 7 -48.54 16.17 32.75
N HIS A 8 -48.32 14.93 32.50
CA HIS A 8 -46.97 14.39 32.47
C HIS A 8 -46.30 14.73 31.14
N ALA A 9 -45.34 15.63 31.19
CA ALA A 9 -44.45 15.93 30.08
C ALA A 9 -43.35 14.87 30.03
N PHE A 10 -43.39 14.00 29.01
CA PHE A 10 -42.29 13.11 28.68
C PHE A 10 -41.21 13.90 27.94
N VAL A 11 -40.11 14.16 28.59
CA VAL A 11 -38.90 14.66 27.95
C VAL A 11 -38.17 13.47 27.30
N ALA A 12 -38.33 13.35 26.00
CA ALA A 12 -37.50 12.40 25.22
C ALA A 12 -36.11 13.00 25.01
N ALA A 13 -35.14 12.59 25.80
CA ALA A 13 -33.73 12.88 25.57
C ALA A 13 -33.22 12.05 24.42
N GLY A 14 -33.17 12.64 23.23
CA GLY A 14 -32.50 12.05 22.06
C GLY A 14 -31.00 12.07 22.25
N LEU A 15 -30.36 10.91 22.50
CA LEU A 15 -28.93 10.74 22.40
C LEU A 15 -28.54 10.78 20.91
N LEU A 16 -28.05 11.92 20.47
CA LEU A 16 -27.36 12.06 19.17
C LEU A 16 -25.97 11.44 19.32
N ALA A 17 -25.81 10.18 18.97
CA ALA A 17 -24.50 9.55 18.88
C ALA A 17 -23.77 10.15 17.66
N ALA A 18 -22.91 11.15 17.91
CA ALA A 18 -21.97 11.63 16.92
C ALA A 18 -20.96 10.52 16.63
N ALA A 19 -21.12 9.83 15.52
CA ALA A 19 -20.10 8.95 14.95
C ALA A 19 -18.93 9.85 14.52
N LEU A 20 -17.98 10.06 15.42
CA LEU A 20 -16.67 10.61 15.08
C LEU A 20 -15.97 9.58 14.19
N GLY A 21 -16.12 9.77 12.87
CA GLY A 21 -15.24 9.12 11.91
C GLY A 21 -13.82 9.50 12.24
N ALA A 22 -13.08 8.59 12.87
CA ALA A 22 -11.67 8.76 13.12
C ALA A 22 -10.97 8.81 11.75
N CYS A 23 -10.74 10.02 11.24
CA CYS A 23 -9.73 10.23 10.22
C CYS A 23 -8.42 9.75 10.83
N VAL A 24 -7.93 8.61 10.38
CA VAL A 24 -6.58 8.15 10.74
C VAL A 24 -5.62 9.12 10.08
N GLU A 25 -5.23 10.13 10.84
CA GLU A 25 -4.20 11.08 10.43
C GLU A 25 -2.88 10.33 10.35
N ARG A 26 -2.42 10.06 9.13
CA ARG A 26 -1.15 9.37 8.92
C ARG A 26 -0.02 10.34 9.17
N LYS A 27 0.85 9.96 10.09
CA LYS A 27 2.04 10.74 10.43
C LYS A 27 2.97 10.77 9.20
N PRO A 28 3.36 11.95 8.71
CA PRO A 28 4.36 12.05 7.65
C PRO A 28 5.68 11.45 8.11
N ALA A 29 6.52 11.01 7.17
CA ALA A 29 7.86 10.55 7.51
C ALA A 29 8.66 11.71 8.10
N THR A 30 9.36 11.45 9.21
CA THR A 30 10.22 12.44 9.88
C THR A 30 11.65 12.37 9.34
N VAL A 31 12.04 11.23 8.78
CA VAL A 31 13.33 11.05 8.10
C VAL A 31 13.25 11.68 6.71
N ALA A 32 14.17 12.60 6.39
CA ALA A 32 14.25 13.17 5.05
C ALA A 32 14.73 12.13 4.03
N PHE A 33 14.26 12.27 2.77
CA PHE A 33 14.75 11.41 1.69
C PHE A 33 16.22 11.75 1.36
N SER A 34 17.08 10.73 1.29
CA SER A 34 18.48 10.86 0.89
C SER A 34 18.73 10.20 -0.47
N THR A 35 19.15 11.00 -1.44
CA THR A 35 19.54 10.51 -2.76
C THR A 35 20.81 9.65 -2.70
N GLU A 36 21.71 9.92 -1.76
CA GLU A 36 22.93 9.13 -1.55
C GLU A 36 22.59 7.72 -1.07
N GLU A 37 21.70 7.62 -0.07
CA GLU A 37 21.25 6.34 0.46
C GLU A 37 20.51 5.52 -0.61
N ALA A 38 19.77 6.18 -1.52
CA ALA A 38 19.01 5.54 -2.58
C ALA A 38 19.84 5.25 -3.85
N ALA A 39 21.04 5.80 -3.98
CA ALA A 39 21.81 5.83 -5.24
C ALA A 39 22.11 4.44 -5.83
N PHE A 40 22.14 3.41 -5.00
CA PHE A 40 22.43 2.04 -5.47
C PHE A 40 21.40 1.51 -6.48
N ILE A 41 20.15 2.00 -6.49
CA ILE A 41 19.13 1.57 -7.46
C ILE A 41 19.49 1.97 -8.90
N LYS A 42 20.26 3.03 -9.07
CA LYS A 42 20.73 3.53 -10.38
C LYS A 42 21.97 2.77 -10.87
N LYS A 43 22.62 1.98 -10.01
CA LYS A 43 23.73 1.12 -10.41
C LYS A 43 23.21 -0.10 -11.13
N GLY A 44 23.93 -0.52 -12.18
CA GLY A 44 23.68 -1.80 -12.79
C GLY A 44 24.06 -2.95 -11.86
N GLY A 45 23.37 -4.06 -11.97
CA GLY A 45 23.64 -5.30 -11.24
C GLY A 45 23.34 -6.51 -12.09
N THR A 46 23.62 -7.69 -11.55
CA THR A 46 23.32 -8.99 -12.20
C THR A 46 22.02 -9.61 -11.67
N GLY A 47 21.45 -9.03 -10.61
CA GLY A 47 20.28 -9.56 -9.94
C GLY A 47 19.03 -9.53 -10.83
N ILE A 48 18.22 -10.56 -10.71
CA ILE A 48 16.89 -10.65 -11.33
C ILE A 48 15.89 -10.89 -10.22
N ILE A 49 14.84 -10.05 -10.18
CA ILE A 49 13.70 -10.26 -9.30
C ILE A 49 12.51 -10.63 -10.17
N THR A 50 11.92 -11.78 -9.90
CA THR A 50 10.64 -12.21 -10.49
C THR A 50 9.58 -12.21 -9.43
N GLY A 51 8.32 -12.08 -9.81
CA GLY A 51 7.26 -12.17 -8.81
C GLY A 51 5.88 -12.38 -9.38
N HIS A 52 4.95 -12.56 -8.45
CA HIS A 52 3.54 -12.69 -8.74
C HIS A 52 2.75 -11.80 -7.77
N ALA A 53 1.94 -10.91 -8.31
CA ALA A 53 1.12 -9.96 -7.56
C ALA A 53 -0.37 -10.31 -7.72
N PHE A 54 -1.04 -10.58 -6.59
CA PHE A 54 -2.46 -10.94 -6.57
C PHE A 54 -3.09 -10.70 -5.19
N ARG A 55 -4.40 -10.74 -5.14
CA ARG A 55 -5.20 -10.79 -3.91
C ARG A 55 -6.27 -11.87 -4.03
N THR A 56 -6.58 -12.50 -2.90
CA THR A 56 -7.72 -13.42 -2.82
C THR A 56 -8.89 -12.70 -2.18
N LYS A 57 -10.04 -12.67 -2.86
CA LYS A 57 -11.30 -12.14 -2.33
C LYS A 57 -11.81 -13.02 -1.19
N ALA A 58 -12.70 -12.50 -0.35
CA ALA A 58 -13.37 -13.29 0.69
C ALA A 58 -14.10 -14.52 0.12
N SER A 59 -14.55 -14.47 -1.14
CA SER A 59 -15.15 -15.60 -1.86
C SER A 59 -14.16 -16.68 -2.33
N GLY A 60 -12.86 -16.50 -2.08
CA GLY A 60 -11.80 -17.41 -2.56
C GLY A 60 -11.30 -17.12 -3.99
N VAL A 61 -11.93 -16.19 -4.71
CA VAL A 61 -11.49 -15.82 -6.07
C VAL A 61 -10.18 -15.05 -6.04
N VAL A 62 -9.20 -15.47 -6.85
CA VAL A 62 -7.93 -14.78 -7.02
C VAL A 62 -8.08 -13.68 -8.06
N VAL A 63 -7.62 -12.48 -7.72
CA VAL A 63 -7.51 -11.33 -8.62
C VAL A 63 -6.04 -10.98 -8.80
N ASN A 64 -5.56 -11.04 -10.03
CA ASN A 64 -4.20 -10.67 -10.37
C ASN A 64 -4.04 -9.15 -10.56
N ALA A 65 -2.83 -8.64 -10.32
CA ALA A 65 -2.48 -7.24 -10.59
C ALA A 65 -2.27 -6.96 -12.09
N ALA A 66 -3.16 -7.48 -12.95
CA ALA A 66 -3.03 -7.40 -14.41
C ALA A 66 -2.87 -5.95 -14.89
N GLY A 67 -1.78 -5.66 -15.61
CA GLY A 67 -1.46 -4.33 -16.14
C GLY A 67 -1.07 -3.27 -15.12
N GLN A 68 -1.07 -3.61 -13.83
CA GLN A 68 -0.70 -2.67 -12.76
C GLN A 68 0.81 -2.41 -12.74
N VAL A 69 1.16 -1.21 -12.35
CA VAL A 69 2.56 -0.83 -12.16
C VAL A 69 3.09 -1.45 -10.87
N VAL A 70 4.17 -2.23 -10.99
CA VAL A 70 4.96 -2.70 -9.85
C VAL A 70 6.15 -1.75 -9.68
N ARG A 71 6.36 -1.26 -8.46
CA ARG A 71 7.48 -0.38 -8.12
C ARG A 71 8.51 -1.11 -7.29
N LEU A 72 9.78 -0.91 -7.64
CA LEU A 72 10.95 -1.36 -6.87
C LEU A 72 11.58 -0.11 -6.24
N ILE A 73 11.62 -0.06 -4.92
CA ILE A 73 11.98 1.12 -4.14
C ILE A 73 13.13 0.75 -3.18
N PRO A 74 14.26 1.48 -3.17
CA PRO A 74 15.32 1.25 -2.20
C PRO A 74 14.83 1.37 -0.75
N ALA A 75 15.21 0.43 0.11
CA ALA A 75 14.82 0.43 1.52
C ALA A 75 15.68 1.42 2.33
N THR A 76 15.63 2.71 1.97
CA THR A 76 16.26 3.82 2.69
C THR A 76 15.58 4.07 4.04
N GLY A 77 16.17 4.91 4.89
CA GLY A 77 15.55 5.35 6.15
C GLY A 77 14.17 5.95 5.93
N PHE A 78 14.06 6.87 4.95
CA PHE A 78 12.79 7.45 4.53
C PHE A 78 11.77 6.39 4.08
N ALA A 79 12.18 5.48 3.20
CA ALA A 79 11.26 4.45 2.68
C ALA A 79 10.79 3.52 3.79
N ARG A 80 11.66 3.10 4.72
CA ARG A 80 11.30 2.27 5.87
C ARG A 80 10.23 2.92 6.73
N GLU A 81 10.42 4.20 7.11
CA GLU A 81 9.46 4.93 7.92
C GLU A 81 8.13 5.11 7.16
N ARG A 82 8.21 5.47 5.87
CA ARG A 82 7.01 5.63 5.02
C ARG A 82 6.20 4.33 4.93
N PHE A 83 6.83 3.21 4.67
CA PHE A 83 6.14 1.91 4.60
C PHE A 83 5.57 1.50 5.96
N ALA A 84 6.28 1.74 7.06
CA ALA A 84 5.78 1.50 8.40
C ALA A 84 4.53 2.37 8.71
N ASN A 85 4.56 3.65 8.33
CA ASN A 85 3.43 4.57 8.53
C ASN A 85 2.22 4.22 7.63
N LEU A 86 2.47 3.75 6.40
CA LEU A 86 1.41 3.39 5.45
C LEU A 86 0.73 2.06 5.82
N TYR A 87 1.54 1.03 6.10
CA TYR A 87 1.06 -0.35 6.21
C TYR A 87 0.95 -0.84 7.66
N GLY A 88 1.54 -0.10 8.62
CA GLY A 88 1.57 -0.53 10.02
C GLY A 88 2.30 -1.87 10.17
N ARG A 89 1.61 -2.85 10.76
CA ARG A 89 2.15 -4.21 10.94
C ARG A 89 1.80 -5.16 9.79
N GLY A 90 0.98 -4.72 8.85
CA GLY A 90 0.54 -5.54 7.72
C GLY A 90 1.33 -5.26 6.45
N LYS A 91 0.99 -5.96 5.39
CA LYS A 91 1.54 -5.77 4.04
C LYS A 91 0.47 -5.33 3.03
N TYR A 92 -0.70 -4.91 3.51
CA TYR A 92 -1.85 -4.53 2.72
C TYR A 92 -2.54 -3.29 3.27
N ILE A 93 -2.98 -2.41 2.36
CA ILE A 93 -3.85 -1.27 2.66
C ILE A 93 -5.05 -1.33 1.72
N PRO A 94 -6.29 -1.32 2.24
CA PRO A 94 -7.50 -1.21 1.41
C PRO A 94 -7.46 0.03 0.52
N HIS A 95 -8.01 -0.08 -0.70
CA HIS A 95 -8.06 1.04 -1.65
C HIS A 95 -8.70 2.30 -1.05
N ALA A 96 -9.80 2.14 -0.32
CA ALA A 96 -10.48 3.25 0.34
C ALA A 96 -9.66 3.94 1.45
N ALA A 97 -8.66 3.23 2.00
CA ALA A 97 -7.78 3.74 3.05
C ALA A 97 -6.41 4.20 2.52
N TYR A 98 -6.13 3.99 1.21
CA TYR A 98 -4.88 4.45 0.61
C TYR A 98 -4.89 5.98 0.48
N PRO A 99 -3.84 6.69 0.92
CA PRO A 99 -3.78 8.13 0.79
C PRO A 99 -3.81 8.52 -0.69
N ARG A 100 -4.63 9.50 -1.03
CA ARG A 100 -4.78 9.97 -2.42
C ARG A 100 -3.57 10.75 -2.90
N GLU A 101 -2.96 11.53 -2.01
CA GLU A 101 -1.72 12.26 -2.27
C GLU A 101 -0.93 12.39 -0.97
N ASP A 102 0.33 11.97 -1.02
CA ASP A 102 1.33 12.37 -0.03
C ASP A 102 2.28 13.33 -0.73
N ALA A 103 2.55 14.46 -0.12
CA ALA A 103 3.64 15.34 -0.53
C ALA A 103 4.97 14.60 -0.31
N VAL A 104 5.39 13.86 -1.31
CA VAL A 104 6.68 13.14 -1.31
C VAL A 104 7.68 13.96 -2.09
N ASP A 105 8.93 13.98 -1.62
CA ASP A 105 10.03 14.59 -2.36
C ASP A 105 10.02 14.05 -3.82
N PRO A 106 9.98 14.92 -4.84
CA PRO A 106 9.98 14.50 -6.24
C PRO A 106 11.12 13.53 -6.55
N ALA A 107 12.30 13.73 -5.95
CA ALA A 107 13.45 12.85 -6.12
C ALA A 107 13.18 11.41 -5.66
N TYR A 108 12.26 11.18 -4.72
CA TYR A 108 11.91 9.82 -4.29
C TYR A 108 11.38 8.96 -5.45
N SER A 109 10.60 9.55 -6.34
CA SER A 109 10.09 8.85 -7.53
C SER A 109 11.22 8.54 -8.53
N ASP A 110 12.19 9.44 -8.68
CA ASP A 110 13.34 9.29 -9.58
C ASP A 110 14.31 8.19 -9.13
N TYR A 111 14.29 7.85 -7.84
CA TYR A 111 15.06 6.77 -7.25
C TYR A 111 14.22 5.50 -7.03
N SER A 112 13.27 5.26 -7.91
CA SER A 112 12.51 4.02 -8.00
C SER A 112 12.58 3.45 -9.42
N ARG A 113 12.36 2.14 -9.55
CA ARG A 113 12.19 1.48 -10.86
C ARG A 113 10.79 0.93 -10.96
N THR A 114 10.27 0.85 -12.17
CA THR A 114 8.93 0.33 -12.41
C THR A 114 8.95 -0.72 -13.51
N THR A 115 8.03 -1.66 -13.41
CA THR A 115 7.62 -2.58 -14.47
C THR A 115 6.11 -2.71 -14.44
N LYS A 116 5.51 -3.35 -15.45
CA LYS A 116 4.08 -3.68 -15.45
C LYS A 116 3.91 -5.17 -15.19
N ALA A 117 2.95 -5.51 -14.35
CA ALA A 117 2.52 -6.90 -14.19
C ALA A 117 1.78 -7.36 -15.46
N GLU A 118 2.05 -8.57 -15.88
CA GLU A 118 1.35 -9.26 -16.98
C GLU A 118 -0.11 -9.57 -16.59
N ALA A 119 -0.89 -10.08 -17.54
CA ALA A 119 -2.29 -10.44 -17.31
C ALA A 119 -2.48 -11.46 -16.18
N ASN A 120 -1.52 -12.34 -15.98
CA ASN A 120 -1.50 -13.32 -14.90
C ASN A 120 -0.89 -12.80 -13.58
N GLY A 121 -0.57 -11.49 -13.51
CA GLY A 121 0.04 -10.85 -12.33
C GLY A 121 1.54 -11.07 -12.17
N ARG A 122 2.21 -11.74 -13.12
CA ARG A 122 3.67 -11.92 -13.07
C ARG A 122 4.39 -10.64 -13.47
N PHE A 123 5.57 -10.45 -12.90
CA PHE A 123 6.43 -9.30 -13.22
C PHE A 123 7.92 -9.68 -13.09
N VAL A 124 8.78 -8.87 -13.70
CA VAL A 124 10.22 -9.06 -13.63
C VAL A 124 10.95 -7.72 -13.60
N PHE A 125 12.04 -7.68 -12.82
CA PHE A 125 13.07 -6.65 -12.85
C PHE A 125 14.41 -7.29 -13.17
N HIS A 126 15.07 -6.83 -14.23
CA HIS A 126 16.40 -7.24 -14.62
C HIS A 126 17.45 -6.23 -14.17
N ASN A 127 18.71 -6.65 -14.13
CA ASN A 127 19.87 -5.79 -13.86
C ASN A 127 19.72 -5.03 -12.53
N VAL A 128 19.27 -5.73 -11.48
CA VAL A 128 19.08 -5.13 -10.16
C VAL A 128 20.38 -5.21 -9.39
N ALA A 129 20.83 -4.07 -8.84
CA ALA A 129 22.01 -4.01 -7.99
C ALA A 129 21.79 -4.71 -6.64
N PRO A 130 22.84 -5.18 -5.95
CA PRO A 130 22.71 -5.65 -4.58
C PRO A 130 22.13 -4.57 -3.67
N GLY A 131 21.27 -4.98 -2.74
CA GLY A 131 20.61 -4.09 -1.80
C GLY A 131 19.27 -4.65 -1.34
N THR A 132 18.65 -3.94 -0.39
CA THR A 132 17.30 -4.25 0.08
C THR A 132 16.30 -3.30 -0.55
N TYR A 133 15.18 -3.85 -0.99
CA TYR A 133 14.14 -3.11 -1.71
C TYR A 133 12.76 -3.44 -1.17
N TYR A 134 11.86 -2.47 -1.24
CA TYR A 134 10.43 -2.67 -1.18
C TYR A 134 9.87 -2.86 -2.59
N LEU A 135 9.01 -3.84 -2.76
CA LEU A 135 8.19 -4.04 -3.94
C LEU A 135 6.75 -3.70 -3.59
N THR A 136 6.10 -2.87 -4.37
CA THR A 136 4.70 -2.51 -4.13
C THR A 136 3.92 -2.39 -5.42
N THR A 137 2.64 -2.75 -5.36
CA THR A 137 1.69 -2.59 -6.46
C THR A 137 0.27 -2.47 -5.92
N GLN A 138 -0.67 -2.21 -6.80
CA GLN A 138 -2.10 -2.24 -6.49
C GLN A 138 -2.74 -3.49 -7.09
N VAL A 139 -3.66 -4.10 -6.35
CA VAL A 139 -4.56 -5.13 -6.85
C VAL A 139 -5.98 -4.63 -6.60
N ILE A 140 -6.62 -4.13 -7.65
CA ILE A 140 -7.91 -3.44 -7.56
C ILE A 140 -8.91 -4.15 -8.46
N TRP A 141 -10.15 -4.26 -8.00
CA TRP A 141 -11.28 -4.77 -8.75
C TRP A 141 -12.55 -3.96 -8.43
N GLY A 142 -13.63 -4.25 -9.13
CA GLY A 142 -14.88 -3.49 -9.03
C GLY A 142 -14.99 -2.40 -10.08
N ASP A 143 -16.07 -1.63 -9.99
CA ASP A 143 -16.41 -0.58 -10.94
C ASP A 143 -16.10 0.81 -10.33
N GLU A 144 -15.29 1.59 -11.05
CA GLU A 144 -14.98 2.96 -10.64
C GLU A 144 -16.20 3.87 -10.76
N ALA A 145 -17.01 3.70 -11.80
CA ALA A 145 -18.20 4.51 -12.03
C ALA A 145 -19.28 4.25 -10.98
N ALA A 146 -19.31 3.04 -10.42
CA ALA A 146 -20.23 2.67 -9.33
C ALA A 146 -19.66 2.95 -7.93
N PHE A 147 -18.49 3.62 -7.83
CA PHE A 147 -17.77 3.85 -6.57
C PHE A 147 -17.55 2.57 -5.74
N SER A 148 -17.46 1.43 -6.41
CA SER A 148 -17.35 0.10 -5.79
C SER A 148 -15.95 -0.52 -5.95
N ARG A 149 -14.90 0.32 -6.03
CA ARG A 149 -13.53 -0.18 -6.08
C ARG A 149 -13.13 -0.84 -4.78
N GLU A 150 -12.73 -2.09 -4.90
CA GLU A 150 -12.21 -2.93 -3.82
C GLU A 150 -10.74 -3.28 -4.06
N GLY A 151 -10.16 -4.04 -3.13
CA GLY A 151 -8.74 -4.38 -3.17
C GLY A 151 -7.89 -3.30 -2.53
N GLY A 152 -6.67 -3.12 -3.02
CA GLY A 152 -5.79 -2.09 -2.49
C GLY A 152 -4.33 -2.29 -2.81
N SER A 153 -3.47 -1.62 -2.06
CA SER A 153 -2.03 -1.68 -2.22
C SER A 153 -1.43 -2.82 -1.39
N VAL A 154 -0.50 -3.54 -1.99
CA VAL A 154 0.27 -4.61 -1.36
C VAL A 154 1.75 -4.33 -1.50
N TYR A 155 2.54 -4.78 -0.52
CA TYR A 155 3.99 -4.72 -0.63
C TYR A 155 4.67 -5.96 -0.04
N ASP A 156 5.92 -6.14 -0.41
CA ASP A 156 6.87 -7.04 0.26
C ASP A 156 8.28 -6.48 0.16
N THR A 157 9.20 -7.11 0.88
CA THR A 157 10.62 -6.74 0.91
C THR A 157 11.46 -7.84 0.27
N VAL A 158 12.47 -7.44 -0.50
CA VAL A 158 13.43 -8.36 -1.09
C VAL A 158 14.85 -7.84 -0.86
N THR A 159 15.78 -8.74 -0.61
CA THR A 159 17.21 -8.42 -0.51
C THR A 159 17.99 -9.20 -1.55
N LEU A 160 18.81 -8.48 -2.32
CA LEU A 160 19.80 -9.07 -3.21
C LEU A 160 21.19 -8.88 -2.60
N THR A 161 21.96 -9.94 -2.54
CA THR A 161 23.34 -9.94 -2.03
C THR A 161 24.36 -9.70 -3.13
N GLY A 162 23.93 -9.85 -4.41
CA GLY A 162 24.78 -9.83 -5.59
C GLY A 162 25.51 -11.13 -5.87
N LYS A 163 25.14 -12.21 -5.15
CA LYS A 163 25.70 -13.56 -5.31
C LYS A 163 24.65 -14.57 -5.80
N GLU A 164 23.46 -14.08 -6.12
CA GLU A 164 22.37 -14.92 -6.61
C GLU A 164 22.75 -15.54 -7.97
N THR A 165 22.60 -16.84 -8.07
CA THR A 165 22.77 -17.62 -9.33
C THR A 165 21.45 -17.79 -10.06
N GLU A 166 20.33 -17.62 -9.36
CA GLU A 166 18.97 -17.75 -9.86
C GLU A 166 18.15 -16.50 -9.54
N PRO A 167 17.07 -16.22 -10.28
CA PRO A 167 16.17 -15.13 -9.96
C PRO A 167 15.56 -15.27 -8.57
N VAL A 168 15.56 -14.18 -7.81
CA VAL A 168 14.86 -14.14 -6.51
C VAL A 168 13.36 -13.94 -6.76
N HIS A 169 12.54 -14.83 -6.19
CA HIS A 169 11.10 -14.83 -6.39
C HIS A 169 10.36 -14.19 -5.22
N VAL A 170 9.40 -13.30 -5.51
CA VAL A 170 8.60 -12.55 -4.52
C VAL A 170 7.10 -12.71 -4.79
N ILE A 171 6.33 -12.90 -3.72
CA ILE A 171 4.86 -12.95 -3.77
C ILE A 171 4.30 -11.66 -3.16
N LEU A 172 3.62 -10.87 -3.97
CA LEU A 172 2.92 -9.66 -3.53
C LEU A 172 1.42 -9.98 -3.35
N SER A 173 1.06 -10.50 -2.18
CA SER A 173 -0.34 -10.84 -1.84
C SER A 173 -0.89 -10.02 -0.68
N GLY A 174 -0.03 -9.33 0.06
CA GLY A 174 -0.41 -8.58 1.24
C GLY A 174 -0.71 -9.45 2.47
N ASN A 175 -0.20 -10.67 2.49
CA ASN A 175 -0.32 -11.60 3.62
C ASN A 175 0.96 -11.60 4.43
#